data_8e9c3d2f806b113ccf9ba9f6cb84f7ab
#
_entry.id   8e9c3d2f806b113ccf9ba9f6cb84f7ab
#
_cell.length_a   1.000
_cell.length_b   1.000
_cell.length_c   1.000
_cell.angle_alpha   90.00
_cell.angle_beta   90.00
_cell.angle_gamma   90.00
#
_symmetry.space_group_name_H-M   'P 1'
#
loop_
_entity.id
_entity.type
_entity.pdbx_description
1 polymer ?
#
loop_
_entity_poly.entity_id
_entity_poly.type
_entity_poly.pdbx_seq_one_letter_code
_entity_poly.pdbx_strand_id
1 'polypeptide(L)'
;MQLEKLYPGDFLQLDPIFESGRLILPFYGSHSRGKEQLLAAVKAGTAYQTEAYGYRFYLTVNEEARHCLTVTNLLVAPIDDALLRLGTNGQGELTWRRLLEVLETTARSRFVAKLVLAFTTTASNQEWLTAQGYQAVAEGFEKSLTYRTGLVLGGGGARGAYQIGVWEALQELQIPLQVVTGASVGALNGGLILVGDVAAAKELWLAISTDQVLQFPRAASDNHSLTRLLQQVQSLTITALRENGASTEPLEQLIYDALDEEKMQASPAELYVCTTHLPDFTEKVVHFDKNDCAGNLQWLIASASFYPAMKAKEIAGNYYIDGGYRNNLPVDVALAQEVSELIVVDVNGPGFIKRTPIPETVATVPFDSPWTLGSFLVFDRERSRINYQ
;
A
#
# COMPACT_ATOMS: atom_id res chain seq x y z
N MET A 1 10.22 11.71 2.47
CA MET A 1 11.67 11.68 2.76
C MET A 1 12.06 10.22 2.99
N GLN A 2 13.10 9.72 2.33
CA GLN A 2 13.49 8.29 2.38
C GLN A 2 14.94 8.18 2.84
N LEU A 3 15.28 7.03 3.42
CA LEU A 3 16.67 6.68 3.67
C LEU A 3 17.32 6.23 2.36
N GLU A 4 18.39 6.91 1.97
CA GLU A 4 19.20 6.56 0.81
C GLU A 4 20.42 5.76 1.25
N LYS A 5 20.70 4.66 0.57
CA LYS A 5 21.87 3.84 0.88
C LYS A 5 23.16 4.56 0.48
N LEU A 6 24.16 4.54 1.37
CA LEU A 6 25.49 5.05 1.09
C LEU A 6 26.37 3.98 0.44
N TYR A 7 27.08 4.36 -0.59
CA TYR A 7 28.05 3.52 -1.29
C TYR A 7 29.49 3.98 -1.03
N PRO A 8 30.49 3.13 -1.28
CA PRO A 8 31.90 3.51 -1.07
C PRO A 8 32.36 4.76 -1.83
N GLY A 9 31.77 5.06 -3.00
CA GLY A 9 32.05 6.27 -3.76
C GLY A 9 31.58 7.55 -3.08
N ASP A 10 30.44 7.47 -2.37
CA ASP A 10 29.86 8.62 -1.66
C ASP A 10 30.71 8.99 -0.45
N PHE A 11 31.42 8.03 0.13
CA PHE A 11 32.24 8.23 1.31
C PHE A 11 33.39 9.22 1.06
N LEU A 12 33.90 9.32 -0.15
CA LEU A 12 34.93 10.29 -0.50
C LEU A 12 34.46 11.75 -0.36
N GLN A 13 33.16 11.97 -0.47
CA GLN A 13 32.55 13.30 -0.28
C GLN A 13 32.40 13.67 1.21
N LEU A 14 32.50 12.67 2.11
CA LEU A 14 32.38 12.87 3.55
C LEU A 14 33.69 13.29 4.22
N ASP A 15 34.84 12.98 3.64
CA ASP A 15 36.15 13.33 4.22
C ASP A 15 36.27 14.82 4.53
N PRO A 16 35.92 15.75 3.65
CA PRO A 16 35.94 17.16 3.96
C PRO A 16 35.02 17.59 5.11
N ILE A 17 33.89 16.87 5.29
CA ILE A 17 32.93 17.14 6.37
C ILE A 17 33.55 16.72 7.70
N PHE A 18 34.20 15.56 7.77
CA PHE A 18 34.91 15.08 8.96
C PHE A 18 36.11 15.97 9.32
N GLU A 19 36.86 16.45 8.34
CA GLU A 19 38.02 17.30 8.54
C GLU A 19 37.65 18.72 8.95
N SER A 20 36.49 19.20 8.53
CA SER A 20 36.06 20.59 8.83
C SER A 20 35.59 20.79 10.27
N GLY A 21 35.44 19.73 11.07
CA GLY A 21 34.87 19.81 12.42
C GLY A 21 33.42 20.26 12.48
N ARG A 22 32.71 20.23 11.35
CA ARG A 22 31.33 20.72 11.19
C ARG A 22 30.26 19.68 11.58
N LEU A 23 30.68 18.48 11.98
CA LEU A 23 29.75 17.45 12.44
C LEU A 23 29.15 17.86 13.78
N ILE A 24 27.82 17.93 13.80
CA ILE A 24 27.05 17.99 15.03
C ILE A 24 26.79 16.55 15.45
N LEU A 25 27.41 16.13 16.53
CA LEU A 25 27.25 14.78 17.09
C LEU A 25 26.31 14.85 18.29
N PRO A 26 25.02 14.74 18.13
CA PRO A 26 24.11 14.74 19.27
C PRO A 26 24.30 13.50 20.17
N PHE A 27 25.09 12.49 19.73
CA PHE A 27 25.13 11.18 20.36
C PHE A 27 26.50 10.57 20.64
N TYR A 28 27.61 11.13 20.12
CA TYR A 28 28.94 10.54 20.27
C TYR A 28 29.96 11.52 20.83
N GLY A 29 30.78 11.05 21.73
CA GLY A 29 31.85 11.84 22.33
C GLY A 29 33.11 11.98 21.48
N SER A 30 33.22 11.36 20.30
CA SER A 30 34.41 11.39 19.45
C SER A 30 34.09 11.30 17.97
N HIS A 31 34.54 12.29 17.19
CA HIS A 31 34.38 12.34 15.72
C HIS A 31 35.08 11.19 15.01
N SER A 32 36.28 10.79 15.45
CA SER A 32 37.06 9.72 14.82
C SER A 32 36.33 8.37 14.87
N ARG A 33 35.73 8.05 16.02
CA ARG A 33 34.99 6.81 16.19
C ARG A 33 33.76 6.74 15.31
N GLY A 34 33.04 7.84 15.16
CA GLY A 34 31.88 7.94 14.26
C GLY A 34 32.26 7.73 12.80
N LYS A 35 33.39 8.28 12.35
CA LYS A 35 33.92 8.09 10.99
C LYS A 35 34.27 6.65 10.71
N GLU A 36 35.02 6.01 11.61
CA GLU A 36 35.42 4.60 11.48
C GLU A 36 34.19 3.66 11.44
N GLN A 37 33.21 3.90 12.31
CA GLN A 37 31.97 3.12 12.35
C GLN A 37 31.15 3.31 11.07
N LEU A 38 31.02 4.54 10.57
CA LEU A 38 30.31 4.81 9.33
C LEU A 38 31.01 4.17 8.14
N LEU A 39 32.35 4.23 8.06
CA LEU A 39 33.12 3.57 7.01
C LEU A 39 32.95 2.05 7.03
N ALA A 40 32.94 1.45 8.22
CA ALA A 40 32.67 0.01 8.39
C ALA A 40 31.24 -0.33 7.91
N ALA A 41 30.26 0.50 8.24
CA ALA A 41 28.87 0.34 7.83
C ALA A 41 28.69 0.50 6.32
N VAL A 42 29.40 1.43 5.67
CA VAL A 42 29.40 1.58 4.20
C VAL A 42 29.92 0.29 3.53
N LYS A 43 31.03 -0.27 4.04
CA LYS A 43 31.59 -1.52 3.55
C LYS A 43 30.64 -2.71 3.76
N ALA A 44 29.92 -2.72 4.88
CA ALA A 44 28.92 -3.75 5.20
C ALA A 44 27.57 -3.55 4.47
N GLY A 45 27.37 -2.41 3.80
CA GLY A 45 26.14 -2.07 3.13
C GLY A 45 24.97 -1.72 4.05
N THR A 46 25.28 -1.29 5.30
CA THR A 46 24.30 -0.90 6.32
C THR A 46 24.31 0.61 6.61
N ALA A 47 25.07 1.40 5.84
CA ALA A 47 25.08 2.86 5.95
C ALA A 47 24.02 3.52 5.05
N TYR A 48 23.37 4.51 5.62
CA TYR A 48 22.31 5.27 4.96
C TYR A 48 22.48 6.77 5.24
N GLN A 49 21.89 7.59 4.36
CA GLN A 49 21.77 9.03 4.56
C GLN A 49 20.32 9.49 4.36
N THR A 50 20.00 10.62 4.95
CA THR A 50 18.77 11.38 4.67
C THR A 50 19.01 12.86 4.94
N GLU A 51 18.18 13.73 4.36
CA GLU A 51 18.27 15.18 4.54
C GLU A 51 16.98 15.73 5.16
N ALA A 52 17.12 16.64 6.12
CA ALA A 52 16.00 17.35 6.69
C ALA A 52 16.43 18.73 7.21
N TYR A 53 15.63 19.76 6.94
CA TYR A 53 15.80 21.13 7.45
C TYR A 53 17.22 21.71 7.30
N GLY A 54 17.88 21.42 6.16
CA GLY A 54 19.24 21.90 5.90
C GLY A 54 20.35 21.10 6.59
N TYR A 55 20.01 19.95 7.17
CA TYR A 55 20.97 19.00 7.74
C TYR A 55 20.95 17.68 6.99
N ARG A 56 22.12 17.07 6.88
CA ARG A 56 22.30 15.72 6.37
C ARG A 56 22.64 14.78 7.53
N PHE A 57 21.92 13.67 7.58
CA PHE A 57 22.09 12.62 8.59
C PHE A 57 22.74 11.41 7.93
N TYR A 58 23.74 10.87 8.60
CA TYR A 58 24.41 9.64 8.22
C TYR A 58 24.18 8.61 9.31
N LEU A 59 23.65 7.46 8.94
CA LEU A 59 23.12 6.46 9.86
C LEU A 59 23.69 5.09 9.55
N THR A 60 23.94 4.30 10.60
CA THR A 60 24.09 2.85 10.47
C THR A 60 22.79 2.20 10.89
N VAL A 61 22.17 1.46 9.98
CA VAL A 61 20.89 0.80 10.20
C VAL A 61 21.07 -0.70 9.98
N ASN A 62 20.79 -1.48 11.02
CA ASN A 62 20.80 -2.93 10.97
C ASN A 62 19.37 -3.44 11.16
N GLU A 63 18.99 -4.45 10.39
CA GLU A 63 17.71 -5.10 10.49
C GLU A 63 17.90 -6.55 10.93
N GLU A 64 17.36 -6.89 12.07
CA GLU A 64 17.31 -8.27 12.57
C GLU A 64 15.94 -8.86 12.25
N ALA A 65 15.85 -9.52 11.09
CA ALA A 65 14.73 -10.31 10.59
C ALA A 65 13.36 -9.96 11.20
N ARG A 66 12.67 -8.92 10.71
CA ARG A 66 11.31 -8.47 11.12
C ARG A 66 11.10 -8.15 12.60
N HIS A 67 12.08 -8.35 13.45
CA HIS A 67 11.91 -8.10 14.86
C HIS A 67 12.32 -6.69 15.24
N CYS A 68 13.37 -6.18 14.63
CA CYS A 68 13.98 -4.94 15.08
C CYS A 68 14.69 -4.19 13.95
N LEU A 69 14.46 -2.88 13.85
CA LEU A 69 15.30 -1.96 13.13
C LEU A 69 16.18 -1.24 14.13
N THR A 70 17.50 -1.49 14.10
CA THR A 70 18.46 -0.92 15.04
C THR A 70 19.30 0.17 14.36
N VAL A 71 19.28 1.38 14.91
CA VAL A 71 20.13 2.49 14.51
C VAL A 71 21.28 2.60 15.50
N THR A 72 22.50 2.28 15.05
CA THR A 72 23.68 2.21 15.93
C THR A 72 24.65 3.37 15.82
N ASN A 73 24.54 4.16 14.76
CA ASN A 73 25.40 5.30 14.51
C ASN A 73 24.61 6.44 13.90
N LEU A 74 24.81 7.65 14.36
CA LEU A 74 24.19 8.84 13.83
C LEU A 74 25.17 9.99 13.81
N LEU A 75 25.45 10.50 12.61
CA LEU A 75 26.23 11.70 12.38
C LEU A 75 25.35 12.73 11.69
N VAL A 76 25.50 14.00 12.09
CA VAL A 76 24.70 15.10 11.54
C VAL A 76 25.65 16.17 11.03
N ALA A 77 25.47 16.58 9.78
CA ALA A 77 26.23 17.67 9.17
C ALA A 77 25.28 18.73 8.60
N PRO A 78 25.55 20.01 8.76
CA PRO A 78 24.81 21.05 8.07
C PRO A 78 25.13 21.01 6.57
N ILE A 79 24.12 21.24 5.73
CA ILE A 79 24.28 21.32 4.26
C ILE A 79 24.88 22.66 3.86
N ASP A 80 24.55 23.72 4.60
CA ASP A 80 25.02 25.10 4.34
C ASP A 80 25.72 25.71 5.56
N ASP A 81 26.84 26.42 5.31
CA ASP A 81 27.58 27.13 6.34
C ASP A 81 26.79 28.25 7.03
N ALA A 82 25.75 28.76 6.40
CA ALA A 82 24.87 29.78 6.99
C ALA A 82 24.09 29.23 8.20
N LEU A 83 23.76 27.93 8.21
CA LEU A 83 23.06 27.27 9.31
C LEU A 83 23.93 27.13 10.57
N LEU A 84 25.25 27.04 10.42
CA LEU A 84 26.19 27.00 11.55
C LEU A 84 26.21 28.32 12.35
N ARG A 85 25.81 29.44 11.72
CA ARG A 85 25.81 30.77 12.34
C ARG A 85 24.55 31.10 13.13
N LEU A 86 23.46 30.32 12.92
CA LEU A 86 22.14 30.58 13.52
C LEU A 86 21.95 30.03 14.92
N GLY A 87 22.93 29.36 15.51
CA GLY A 87 22.90 28.86 16.87
C GLY A 87 21.94 27.66 17.06
N THR A 88 22.41 26.65 17.73
CA THR A 88 21.79 25.32 17.80
C THR A 88 20.54 25.20 18.68
N ASN A 89 20.05 26.26 19.31
CA ASN A 89 19.18 26.14 20.49
C ASN A 89 17.68 25.91 20.22
N GLY A 90 17.20 26.00 18.99
CA GLY A 90 15.79 25.71 18.68
C GLY A 90 15.58 24.78 17.48
N GLN A 91 16.57 24.69 16.59
CA GLN A 91 16.48 23.88 15.37
C GLN A 91 16.82 22.40 15.63
N GLY A 92 17.59 22.11 16.67
CA GLY A 92 17.99 20.74 17.03
C GLY A 92 16.79 19.81 17.33
N GLU A 93 15.80 20.29 18.07
CA GLU A 93 14.60 19.51 18.41
C GLU A 93 13.72 19.24 17.18
N LEU A 94 13.49 20.23 16.32
CA LEU A 94 12.74 20.07 15.08
C LEU A 94 13.41 19.07 14.14
N THR A 95 14.73 19.14 14.03
CA THR A 95 15.54 18.24 13.22
C THR A 95 15.46 16.81 13.71
N TRP A 96 15.46 16.61 15.03
CA TRP A 96 15.26 15.32 15.68
C TRP A 96 13.90 14.71 15.41
N ARG A 97 12.85 15.49 15.62
CA ARG A 97 11.49 15.05 15.35
C ARG A 97 11.38 14.50 13.94
N ARG A 98 11.94 15.23 12.99
CA ARG A 98 11.91 14.83 11.59
C ARG A 98 12.69 13.55 11.31
N LEU A 99 13.86 13.41 11.89
CA LEU A 99 14.63 12.18 11.77
C LEU A 99 13.87 10.96 12.32
N LEU A 100 13.25 11.08 13.49
CA LEU A 100 12.47 9.99 14.08
C LEU A 100 11.25 9.65 13.23
N GLU A 101 10.54 10.62 12.67
CA GLU A 101 9.46 10.37 11.71
C GLU A 101 9.94 9.55 10.51
N VAL A 102 11.11 9.88 9.93
CA VAL A 102 11.70 9.13 8.82
C VAL A 102 12.08 7.71 9.25
N LEU A 103 12.68 7.55 10.43
CA LEU A 103 13.08 6.25 10.96
C LEU A 103 11.86 5.38 11.27
N GLU A 104 10.84 5.93 11.91
CA GLU A 104 9.60 5.22 12.20
C GLU A 104 8.86 4.83 10.92
N THR A 105 8.76 5.74 9.94
CA THR A 105 8.17 5.46 8.64
C THR A 105 8.94 4.37 7.89
N THR A 106 10.28 4.43 7.93
CA THR A 106 11.13 3.37 7.36
C THR A 106 10.93 2.03 8.06
N ALA A 107 10.88 2.02 9.39
CA ALA A 107 10.63 0.82 10.18
C ALA A 107 9.24 0.22 9.87
N ARG A 108 8.22 1.07 9.75
CA ARG A 108 6.86 0.66 9.38
C ARG A 108 6.79 0.07 7.97
N SER A 109 7.48 0.66 6.98
CA SER A 109 7.51 0.12 5.61
C SER A 109 8.17 -1.26 5.52
N ARG A 110 8.94 -1.65 6.55
CA ARG A 110 9.58 -2.97 6.68
C ARG A 110 8.83 -3.90 7.63
N PHE A 111 7.73 -3.44 8.22
CA PHE A 111 6.89 -4.19 9.17
C PHE A 111 7.68 -4.82 10.34
N VAL A 112 8.66 -4.09 10.87
CA VAL A 112 9.42 -4.54 12.05
C VAL A 112 8.66 -4.23 13.34
N ALA A 113 8.76 -5.10 14.33
CA ALA A 113 8.05 -4.95 15.60
C ALA A 113 8.60 -3.82 16.47
N LYS A 114 9.89 -3.48 16.32
CA LYS A 114 10.60 -2.51 17.15
C LYS A 114 11.52 -1.62 16.35
N LEU A 115 11.64 -0.36 16.80
CA LEU A 115 12.72 0.54 16.45
C LEU A 115 13.62 0.74 17.67
N VAL A 116 14.92 0.47 17.51
CA VAL A 116 15.93 0.64 18.55
C VAL A 116 16.93 1.71 18.13
N LEU A 117 17.14 2.67 19.02
CA LEU A 117 18.15 3.70 18.91
C LEU A 117 19.28 3.32 19.86
N ALA A 118 20.27 2.57 19.37
CA ALA A 118 21.37 2.03 20.18
C ALA A 118 22.48 3.07 20.37
N PHE A 119 22.15 4.17 21.06
CA PHE A 119 23.07 5.24 21.39
C PHE A 119 22.60 6.04 22.61
N THR A 120 23.54 6.70 23.27
CA THR A 120 23.27 7.59 24.40
C THR A 120 23.01 9.01 23.93
N THR A 121 22.21 9.78 24.69
CA THR A 121 21.88 11.16 24.37
C THR A 121 21.80 12.04 25.63
N THR A 122 21.61 13.35 25.47
CA THR A 122 21.44 14.29 26.57
C THR A 122 20.17 14.04 27.37
N ALA A 123 20.11 14.49 28.62
CA ALA A 123 18.92 14.35 29.47
C ALA A 123 17.67 14.97 28.82
N SER A 124 17.79 16.15 28.19
CA SER A 124 16.67 16.78 27.49
C SER A 124 16.13 15.95 26.32
N ASN A 125 17.02 15.32 25.54
CA ASN A 125 16.61 14.42 24.46
C ASN A 125 15.99 13.14 25.01
N GLN A 126 16.44 12.62 26.17
CA GLN A 126 15.85 11.46 26.83
C GLN A 126 14.42 11.73 27.25
N GLU A 127 14.16 12.86 27.89
CA GLU A 127 12.80 13.29 28.26
C GLU A 127 11.91 13.40 27.04
N TRP A 128 12.41 14.00 25.97
CA TRP A 128 11.67 14.12 24.72
C TRP A 128 11.39 12.76 24.05
N LEU A 129 12.37 11.87 23.97
CA LEU A 129 12.18 10.50 23.44
C LEU A 129 11.14 9.73 24.26
N THR A 130 11.17 9.86 25.58
CA THR A 130 10.19 9.23 26.46
C THR A 130 8.78 9.77 26.17
N ALA A 131 8.64 11.07 25.95
CA ALA A 131 7.36 11.68 25.55
C ALA A 131 6.87 11.21 24.17
N GLN A 132 7.78 10.74 23.29
CA GLN A 132 7.43 10.13 21.99
C GLN A 132 7.15 8.61 22.10
N GLY A 133 7.12 8.04 23.31
CA GLY A 133 6.82 6.64 23.55
C GLY A 133 8.03 5.70 23.47
N TYR A 134 9.25 6.25 23.45
CA TYR A 134 10.47 5.45 23.58
C TYR A 134 10.74 5.09 25.04
N GLN A 135 11.18 3.87 25.27
CA GLN A 135 11.60 3.38 26.58
C GLN A 135 13.11 3.29 26.63
N ALA A 136 13.69 3.75 27.74
CA ALA A 136 15.13 3.61 27.97
C ALA A 136 15.50 2.13 28.21
N VAL A 137 16.54 1.67 27.52
CA VAL A 137 17.13 0.33 27.67
C VAL A 137 18.62 0.47 27.95
N ALA A 138 19.30 -0.66 28.24
CA ALA A 138 20.71 -0.63 28.67
C ALA A 138 21.65 0.12 27.71
N GLU A 139 21.41 0.04 26.40
CA GLU A 139 22.28 0.62 25.37
C GLU A 139 21.57 1.69 24.53
N GLY A 140 20.50 2.33 25.03
CA GLY A 140 19.80 3.39 24.31
C GLY A 140 18.32 3.45 24.57
N PHE A 141 17.53 3.48 23.51
CA PHE A 141 16.06 3.63 23.56
C PHE A 141 15.39 2.65 22.60
N GLU A 142 14.25 2.11 22.98
CA GLU A 142 13.42 1.30 22.09
C GLU A 142 11.98 1.78 22.05
N LYS A 143 11.34 1.59 20.90
CA LYS A 143 9.90 1.83 20.71
C LYS A 143 9.27 0.65 20.00
N SER A 144 8.28 0.03 20.64
CA SER A 144 7.40 -0.93 19.96
C SER A 144 6.51 -0.20 18.97
N LEU A 145 6.40 -0.73 17.76
CA LEU A 145 5.60 -0.15 16.71
C LEU A 145 4.22 -0.83 16.66
N THR A 146 3.18 -0.03 16.69
CA THR A 146 1.81 -0.48 16.47
C THR A 146 1.41 -0.17 15.04
N TYR A 147 0.67 -1.07 14.41
CA TYR A 147 0.30 -0.99 13.01
C TYR A 147 -1.20 -0.82 12.84
N ARG A 148 -1.61 0.08 11.95
CA ARG A 148 -2.96 0.15 11.38
C ARG A 148 -2.80 0.07 9.86
N THR A 149 -2.63 -1.15 9.38
CA THR A 149 -2.29 -1.42 7.98
C THR A 149 -3.50 -1.27 7.07
N GLY A 150 -3.37 -0.40 6.09
CA GLY A 150 -4.31 -0.23 5.00
C GLY A 150 -3.86 -0.99 3.75
N LEU A 151 -4.74 -1.83 3.19
CA LEU A 151 -4.56 -2.46 1.88
C LEU A 151 -5.46 -1.77 0.85
N VAL A 152 -4.85 -1.18 -0.16
CA VAL A 152 -5.55 -0.51 -1.26
C VAL A 152 -5.50 -1.39 -2.49
N LEU A 153 -6.67 -1.78 -2.99
CA LEU A 153 -6.84 -2.68 -4.13
C LEU A 153 -7.43 -1.93 -5.32
N GLY A 154 -6.63 -1.74 -6.36
CA GLY A 154 -7.06 -1.08 -7.59
C GLY A 154 -8.04 -1.91 -8.41
N GLY A 155 -8.86 -1.24 -9.21
CA GLY A 155 -9.71 -1.89 -10.21
C GLY A 155 -8.91 -2.40 -11.40
N GLY A 156 -9.36 -3.48 -12.04
CA GLY A 156 -8.64 -4.05 -13.19
C GLY A 156 -9.17 -5.38 -13.71
N GLY A 157 -10.39 -5.77 -13.35
CA GLY A 157 -11.09 -6.95 -13.89
C GLY A 157 -10.27 -8.23 -13.73
N ALA A 158 -10.02 -8.93 -14.84
CA ALA A 158 -9.30 -10.22 -14.86
C ALA A 158 -7.86 -10.19 -14.30
N ARG A 159 -7.31 -9.00 -14.02
CA ARG A 159 -5.99 -8.84 -13.39
C ARG A 159 -6.00 -9.05 -11.88
N GLY A 160 -7.20 -9.20 -11.28
CA GLY A 160 -7.37 -9.34 -9.84
C GLY A 160 -6.69 -10.56 -9.21
N ALA A 161 -6.36 -11.58 -9.98
CA ALA A 161 -5.58 -12.72 -9.49
C ALA A 161 -4.22 -12.29 -8.87
N TYR A 162 -3.60 -11.23 -9.40
CA TYR A 162 -2.37 -10.66 -8.84
C TYR A 162 -2.57 -10.17 -7.40
N GLN A 163 -3.72 -9.55 -7.11
CA GLN A 163 -4.03 -9.07 -5.76
C GLN A 163 -4.16 -10.22 -4.75
N ILE A 164 -4.66 -11.38 -5.20
CA ILE A 164 -4.74 -12.58 -4.35
C ILE A 164 -3.34 -13.13 -4.05
N GLY A 165 -2.43 -13.13 -5.04
CA GLY A 165 -1.03 -13.49 -4.81
C GLY A 165 -0.33 -12.59 -3.81
N VAL A 166 -0.56 -11.27 -3.91
CA VAL A 166 -0.05 -10.31 -2.90
C VAL A 166 -0.66 -10.60 -1.53
N TRP A 167 -1.97 -10.84 -1.44
CA TRP A 167 -2.61 -11.16 -0.17
C TRP A 167 -2.08 -12.48 0.45
N GLU A 168 -1.85 -13.54 -0.35
CA GLU A 168 -1.22 -14.78 0.13
C GLU A 168 0.15 -14.48 0.74
N ALA A 169 0.98 -13.70 0.04
CA ALA A 169 2.29 -13.29 0.56
C ALA A 169 2.19 -12.49 1.87
N LEU A 170 1.21 -11.59 1.99
CA LEU A 170 0.96 -10.85 3.23
C LEU A 170 0.56 -11.77 4.39
N GLN A 171 -0.23 -12.81 4.12
CA GLN A 171 -0.60 -13.82 5.13
C GLN A 171 0.61 -14.67 5.56
N GLU A 172 1.42 -15.15 4.61
CA GLU A 172 2.68 -15.87 4.90
C GLU A 172 3.61 -15.03 5.74
N LEU A 173 3.63 -13.73 5.48
CA LEU A 173 4.40 -12.74 6.20
C LEU A 173 3.74 -12.34 7.54
N GLN A 174 2.58 -12.86 7.87
CA GLN A 174 1.82 -12.53 9.08
C GLN A 174 1.60 -11.01 9.25
N ILE A 175 1.38 -10.29 8.15
CA ILE A 175 1.07 -8.87 8.16
C ILE A 175 -0.43 -8.72 8.40
N PRO A 176 -0.87 -8.16 9.54
CA PRO A 176 -2.28 -7.98 9.83
C PRO A 176 -2.85 -6.83 9.00
N LEU A 177 -4.06 -7.00 8.50
CA LEU A 177 -4.80 -5.96 7.77
C LEU A 177 -5.93 -5.44 8.66
N GLN A 178 -6.02 -4.12 8.82
CA GLN A 178 -7.10 -3.46 9.58
C GLN A 178 -8.07 -2.71 8.66
N VAL A 179 -7.58 -2.19 7.53
CA VAL A 179 -8.39 -1.44 6.57
C VAL A 179 -8.14 -1.99 5.18
N VAL A 180 -9.20 -2.32 4.47
CA VAL A 180 -9.15 -2.70 3.05
C VAL A 180 -10.00 -1.71 2.27
N THR A 181 -9.46 -1.15 1.19
CA THR A 181 -10.23 -0.30 0.28
C THR A 181 -10.13 -0.84 -1.13
N GLY A 182 -11.23 -0.83 -1.87
CA GLY A 182 -11.23 -1.40 -3.20
C GLY A 182 -12.22 -0.74 -4.16
N ALA A 183 -11.87 -0.79 -5.44
CA ALA A 183 -12.74 -0.43 -6.55
C ALA A 183 -12.81 -1.58 -7.56
N SER A 184 -13.97 -1.82 -8.16
CA SER A 184 -14.15 -2.89 -9.15
C SER A 184 -13.71 -4.26 -8.61
N VAL A 185 -12.85 -4.98 -9.33
CA VAL A 185 -12.26 -6.24 -8.84
C VAL A 185 -11.58 -6.11 -7.48
N GLY A 186 -11.01 -4.94 -7.17
CA GLY A 186 -10.41 -4.68 -5.85
C GLY A 186 -11.45 -4.72 -4.72
N ALA A 187 -12.68 -4.29 -4.98
CA ALA A 187 -13.78 -4.41 -4.01
C ALA A 187 -14.21 -5.88 -3.83
N LEU A 188 -14.30 -6.66 -4.92
CA LEU A 188 -14.62 -8.09 -4.86
C LEU A 188 -13.55 -8.86 -4.06
N ASN A 189 -12.29 -8.63 -4.37
CA ASN A 189 -11.18 -9.21 -3.62
C ASN A 189 -11.14 -8.74 -2.15
N GLY A 190 -11.53 -7.50 -1.88
CA GLY A 190 -11.74 -7.00 -0.52
C GLY A 190 -12.75 -7.84 0.26
N GLY A 191 -13.86 -8.22 -0.37
CA GLY A 191 -14.85 -9.15 0.21
C GLY A 191 -14.24 -10.52 0.52
N LEU A 192 -13.46 -11.10 -0.40
CA LEU A 192 -12.76 -12.38 -0.17
C LEU A 192 -11.71 -12.27 0.96
N ILE A 193 -11.04 -11.13 1.09
CA ILE A 193 -10.10 -10.87 2.18
C ILE A 193 -10.81 -10.83 3.53
N LEU A 194 -12.02 -10.26 3.61
CA LEU A 194 -12.82 -10.31 4.84
C LEU A 194 -13.20 -11.76 5.24
N VAL A 195 -13.45 -12.62 4.26
CA VAL A 195 -13.69 -14.08 4.52
C VAL A 195 -12.43 -14.74 5.09
N GLY A 196 -11.24 -14.26 4.72
CA GLY A 196 -9.97 -14.72 5.29
C GLY A 196 -9.46 -16.07 4.75
N ASP A 197 -10.13 -16.65 3.75
CA ASP A 197 -9.78 -17.95 3.15
C ASP A 197 -9.02 -17.73 1.82
N VAL A 198 -7.72 -17.52 1.92
CA VAL A 198 -6.88 -17.25 0.74
C VAL A 198 -6.82 -18.45 -0.20
N ALA A 199 -6.92 -19.69 0.32
CA ALA A 199 -6.90 -20.89 -0.50
C ALA A 199 -8.16 -20.98 -1.37
N ALA A 200 -9.35 -20.73 -0.79
CA ALA A 200 -10.59 -20.66 -1.53
C ALA A 200 -10.60 -19.52 -2.55
N ALA A 201 -10.10 -18.34 -2.20
CA ALA A 201 -9.97 -17.22 -3.12
C ALA A 201 -9.03 -17.55 -4.30
N LYS A 202 -7.92 -18.22 -4.04
CA LYS A 202 -6.99 -18.70 -5.07
C LYS A 202 -7.67 -19.70 -6.01
N GLU A 203 -8.35 -20.70 -5.48
CA GLU A 203 -9.09 -21.68 -6.28
C GLU A 203 -10.15 -21.01 -7.15
N LEU A 204 -10.91 -20.05 -6.61
CA LEU A 204 -11.89 -19.26 -7.35
C LEU A 204 -11.21 -18.57 -8.55
N TRP A 205 -10.10 -17.84 -8.32
CA TRP A 205 -9.39 -17.13 -9.37
C TRP A 205 -8.74 -18.03 -10.41
N LEU A 206 -8.27 -19.22 -10.02
CA LEU A 206 -7.70 -20.20 -10.94
C LEU A 206 -8.77 -20.98 -11.73
N ALA A 207 -10.02 -20.99 -11.25
CA ALA A 207 -11.14 -21.63 -11.91
C ALA A 207 -11.99 -20.70 -12.79
N ILE A 208 -11.94 -19.38 -12.53
CA ILE A 208 -12.81 -18.40 -13.17
C ILE A 208 -12.59 -18.30 -14.68
N SER A 209 -13.69 -18.16 -15.42
CA SER A 209 -13.68 -17.93 -16.86
C SER A 209 -14.57 -16.75 -17.23
N THR A 210 -14.35 -16.17 -18.41
CA THR A 210 -15.13 -15.01 -18.90
C THR A 210 -16.63 -15.28 -18.88
N ASP A 211 -17.08 -16.49 -19.24
CA ASP A 211 -18.50 -16.84 -19.29
C ASP A 211 -19.17 -16.86 -17.90
N GLN A 212 -18.39 -17.05 -16.84
CA GLN A 212 -18.89 -17.01 -15.46
C GLN A 212 -19.02 -15.57 -14.92
N VAL A 213 -18.34 -14.62 -15.54
CA VAL A 213 -18.36 -13.21 -15.12
C VAL A 213 -19.32 -12.40 -15.98
N LEU A 214 -19.35 -12.67 -17.29
CA LEU A 214 -20.11 -11.93 -18.29
C LEU A 214 -20.97 -12.87 -19.12
N GLN A 215 -22.28 -12.85 -18.91
CA GLN A 215 -23.22 -13.51 -19.82
C GLN A 215 -23.62 -12.56 -20.94
N PHE A 216 -23.19 -12.91 -22.14
CA PHE A 216 -23.65 -12.24 -23.35
C PHE A 216 -24.86 -12.98 -23.95
N PRO A 217 -25.85 -12.26 -24.51
CA PRO A 217 -26.90 -12.90 -25.30
C PRO A 217 -26.29 -13.77 -26.40
N ARG A 218 -26.80 -14.99 -26.56
CA ARG A 218 -26.32 -16.03 -27.50
C ARG A 218 -26.41 -15.62 -28.96
N ALA A 219 -25.55 -14.73 -29.47
CA ALA A 219 -25.49 -14.40 -30.89
C ALA A 219 -24.08 -14.45 -31.47
N ALA A 220 -23.07 -14.95 -30.79
CA ALA A 220 -21.69 -14.97 -31.32
C ALA A 220 -20.86 -16.14 -30.76
N SER A 221 -21.28 -17.37 -31.04
CA SER A 221 -20.39 -18.53 -30.85
C SER A 221 -19.80 -18.91 -32.18
N ASP A 222 -18.65 -18.39 -32.56
CA ASP A 222 -17.69 -19.09 -33.41
C ASP A 222 -16.26 -18.53 -33.25
N ASN A 223 -15.37 -19.44 -33.08
CA ASN A 223 -13.98 -19.47 -32.70
C ASN A 223 -12.96 -18.48 -33.32
N HIS A 224 -12.02 -18.07 -32.45
CA HIS A 224 -10.59 -17.78 -32.69
C HIS A 224 -10.15 -16.50 -33.42
N SER A 225 -9.80 -15.46 -32.66
CA SER A 225 -8.65 -14.58 -32.91
C SER A 225 -8.72 -13.34 -31.99
N LEU A 226 -7.59 -12.91 -31.42
CA LEU A 226 -7.45 -11.69 -30.58
C LEU A 226 -7.99 -10.42 -31.28
N THR A 227 -7.89 -10.33 -32.62
CA THR A 227 -8.47 -9.27 -33.44
C THR A 227 -9.99 -9.34 -33.47
N ARG A 228 -10.60 -10.53 -33.44
CA ARG A 228 -12.05 -10.70 -33.30
C ARG A 228 -12.53 -10.36 -31.91
N LEU A 229 -11.72 -10.65 -30.88
CA LEU A 229 -12.02 -10.27 -29.48
C LEU A 229 -12.09 -8.75 -29.31
N LEU A 230 -11.15 -7.99 -29.89
CA LEU A 230 -11.19 -6.53 -29.90
C LEU A 230 -12.37 -5.97 -30.74
N GLN A 231 -12.69 -6.61 -31.86
CA GLN A 231 -13.88 -6.29 -32.65
C GLN A 231 -15.18 -6.70 -31.94
N GLN A 232 -15.16 -7.82 -31.19
CA GLN A 232 -16.27 -8.22 -30.33
C GLN A 232 -16.44 -7.25 -29.16
N VAL A 233 -15.39 -6.77 -28.50
CA VAL A 233 -15.49 -5.73 -27.46
C VAL A 233 -16.10 -4.45 -28.03
N GLN A 234 -15.73 -4.02 -29.26
CA GLN A 234 -16.39 -2.90 -29.93
C GLN A 234 -17.86 -3.20 -30.33
N SER A 235 -18.15 -4.41 -30.82
CA SER A 235 -19.52 -4.82 -31.14
C SER A 235 -20.35 -5.07 -29.89
N LEU A 236 -19.76 -5.55 -28.80
CA LEU A 236 -20.38 -5.73 -27.50
C LEU A 236 -20.73 -4.40 -26.84
N THR A 237 -19.90 -3.37 -27.01
CA THR A 237 -20.23 -2.00 -26.57
C THR A 237 -21.47 -1.48 -27.31
N ILE A 238 -21.63 -1.76 -28.61
CA ILE A 238 -22.80 -1.36 -29.40
C ILE A 238 -24.03 -2.20 -29.04
N THR A 239 -23.87 -3.50 -28.79
CA THR A 239 -24.97 -4.39 -28.39
C THR A 239 -25.38 -4.14 -26.93
N ALA A 240 -24.42 -3.89 -26.04
CA ALA A 240 -24.67 -3.50 -24.66
C ALA A 240 -25.40 -2.16 -24.56
N LEU A 241 -25.06 -1.19 -25.40
CA LEU A 241 -25.82 0.07 -25.53
C LEU A 241 -27.24 -0.14 -26.03
N ARG A 242 -27.51 -1.15 -26.88
CA ARG A 242 -28.84 -1.50 -27.34
C ARG A 242 -29.68 -2.30 -26.35
N GLU A 243 -29.05 -3.14 -25.52
CA GLU A 243 -29.68 -4.11 -24.60
C GLU A 243 -29.48 -3.78 -23.11
N ASN A 244 -29.01 -2.58 -22.77
CA ASN A 244 -28.73 -2.14 -21.40
C ASN A 244 -27.63 -2.95 -20.66
N GLY A 245 -26.66 -3.53 -21.38
CA GLY A 245 -25.52 -4.25 -20.80
C GLY A 245 -25.77 -5.74 -20.47
N ALA A 246 -24.68 -6.48 -20.23
CA ALA A 246 -24.72 -7.86 -19.80
C ALA A 246 -25.28 -7.98 -18.37
N SER A 247 -25.96 -9.13 -18.09
CA SER A 247 -26.42 -9.41 -16.73
C SER A 247 -25.25 -9.59 -15.76
N THR A 248 -25.39 -9.09 -14.55
CA THR A 248 -24.45 -9.26 -13.44
C THR A 248 -24.75 -10.50 -12.60
N GLU A 249 -25.88 -11.19 -12.87
CA GLU A 249 -26.34 -12.34 -12.08
C GLU A 249 -25.28 -13.45 -11.91
N PRO A 250 -24.52 -13.86 -12.94
CA PRO A 250 -23.50 -14.88 -12.74
C PRO A 250 -22.38 -14.45 -11.79
N LEU A 251 -21.96 -13.20 -11.89
CA LEU A 251 -20.96 -12.61 -10.99
C LEU A 251 -21.54 -12.49 -9.56
N GLU A 252 -22.81 -12.10 -9.43
CA GLU A 252 -23.51 -12.03 -8.14
C GLU A 252 -23.53 -13.39 -7.45
N GLN A 253 -23.91 -14.46 -8.19
CA GLN A 253 -23.94 -15.80 -7.65
C GLN A 253 -22.55 -16.29 -7.26
N LEU A 254 -21.55 -16.05 -8.12
CA LEU A 254 -20.16 -16.46 -7.86
C LEU A 254 -19.62 -15.83 -6.57
N ILE A 255 -19.88 -14.55 -6.38
CA ILE A 255 -19.43 -13.82 -5.18
C ILE A 255 -20.26 -14.24 -3.97
N TYR A 256 -21.59 -14.37 -4.11
CA TYR A 256 -22.45 -14.85 -3.03
C TYR A 256 -22.00 -16.21 -2.47
N ASP A 257 -21.68 -17.15 -3.37
CA ASP A 257 -21.21 -18.48 -2.99
C ASP A 257 -19.83 -18.48 -2.33
N ALA A 258 -19.02 -17.44 -2.59
CA ALA A 258 -17.69 -17.27 -2.02
C ALA A 258 -17.68 -16.51 -0.68
N LEU A 259 -18.76 -15.79 -0.34
CA LEU A 259 -18.85 -15.04 0.91
C LEU A 259 -19.35 -15.95 2.05
N ASP A 260 -18.66 -15.89 3.17
CA ASP A 260 -19.00 -16.58 4.41
C ASP A 260 -19.24 -15.54 5.50
N GLU A 261 -20.49 -15.37 5.90
CA GLU A 261 -20.91 -14.32 6.82
C GLU A 261 -20.24 -14.46 8.20
N GLU A 262 -20.13 -15.68 8.73
CA GLU A 262 -19.50 -15.91 10.04
C GLU A 262 -18.01 -15.53 10.01
N LYS A 263 -17.32 -15.93 8.97
CA LYS A 263 -15.89 -15.57 8.77
C LYS A 263 -15.72 -14.07 8.59
N MET A 264 -16.59 -13.42 7.81
CA MET A 264 -16.54 -11.96 7.60
C MET A 264 -16.79 -11.19 8.88
N GLN A 265 -17.74 -11.60 9.72
CA GLN A 265 -18.01 -11.00 11.03
C GLN A 265 -16.80 -11.12 11.96
N ALA A 266 -16.11 -12.26 11.93
CA ALA A 266 -14.91 -12.51 12.73
C ALA A 266 -13.66 -11.79 12.21
N SER A 267 -13.67 -11.23 10.99
CA SER A 267 -12.54 -10.54 10.42
C SER A 267 -12.17 -9.28 11.20
N PRO A 268 -10.88 -9.05 11.53
CA PRO A 268 -10.44 -7.80 12.16
C PRO A 268 -10.42 -6.63 11.17
N ALA A 269 -10.41 -6.90 9.85
CA ALA A 269 -10.34 -5.88 8.83
C ALA A 269 -11.70 -5.22 8.57
N GLU A 270 -11.68 -3.94 8.21
CA GLU A 270 -12.82 -3.17 7.71
C GLU A 270 -12.67 -2.97 6.20
N LEU A 271 -13.76 -3.10 5.45
CA LEU A 271 -13.77 -2.92 3.99
C LEU A 271 -14.53 -1.65 3.60
N TYR A 272 -13.91 -0.85 2.74
CA TYR A 272 -14.51 0.32 2.11
C TYR A 272 -14.57 0.12 0.60
N VAL A 273 -15.77 0.15 0.06
CA VAL A 273 -16.07 -0.11 -1.35
C VAL A 273 -16.31 1.20 -2.06
N CYS A 274 -15.58 1.44 -3.14
CA CYS A 274 -15.78 2.61 -4.00
C CYS A 274 -16.68 2.26 -5.18
N THR A 275 -17.71 3.05 -5.40
CA THR A 275 -18.60 2.96 -6.57
C THR A 275 -18.95 4.36 -7.08
N THR A 276 -19.56 4.45 -8.26
CA THR A 276 -19.92 5.71 -8.91
C THR A 276 -21.43 5.80 -9.06
N HIS A 277 -22.02 6.84 -8.49
CA HIS A 277 -23.46 7.13 -8.58
C HIS A 277 -23.82 7.73 -9.93
N LEU A 278 -24.99 7.35 -10.48
CA LEU A 278 -25.58 7.94 -11.68
C LEU A 278 -26.85 8.74 -11.30
N PRO A 279 -27.18 9.81 -12.05
CA PRO A 279 -26.54 10.26 -13.32
C PRO A 279 -25.39 11.27 -13.12
N ASP A 280 -25.12 11.71 -11.90
CA ASP A 280 -24.20 12.81 -11.61
C ASP A 280 -22.71 12.41 -11.59
N PHE A 281 -22.39 11.13 -11.75
CA PHE A 281 -21.04 10.58 -11.73
C PHE A 281 -20.25 10.94 -10.48
N THR A 282 -20.91 11.04 -9.33
CA THR A 282 -20.25 11.28 -8.06
C THR A 282 -19.71 9.97 -7.45
N GLU A 283 -18.60 10.07 -6.75
CA GLU A 283 -18.05 8.94 -5.98
C GLU A 283 -18.97 8.62 -4.80
N LYS A 284 -19.21 7.34 -4.59
CA LYS A 284 -19.85 6.84 -3.39
C LYS A 284 -18.92 5.82 -2.74
N VAL A 285 -18.46 6.14 -1.54
CA VAL A 285 -17.72 5.20 -0.68
C VAL A 285 -18.68 4.57 0.30
N VAL A 286 -18.65 3.27 0.41
CA VAL A 286 -19.50 2.48 1.30
C VAL A 286 -18.62 1.69 2.25
N HIS A 287 -18.83 1.89 3.55
CA HIS A 287 -18.28 1.00 4.58
C HIS A 287 -19.11 -0.29 4.58
N PHE A 288 -18.45 -1.42 4.35
CA PHE A 288 -19.10 -2.72 4.29
C PHE A 288 -19.51 -3.18 5.69
N ASP A 289 -20.84 -3.25 5.92
CA ASP A 289 -21.37 -3.77 7.18
C ASP A 289 -21.31 -5.29 7.21
N LYS A 290 -20.46 -5.85 8.04
CA LYS A 290 -20.25 -7.30 8.17
C LYS A 290 -21.46 -8.04 8.77
N ASN A 291 -22.42 -7.30 9.35
CA ASN A 291 -23.66 -7.87 9.90
C ASN A 291 -24.81 -7.90 8.88
N ASP A 292 -24.63 -7.32 7.70
CA ASP A 292 -25.58 -7.33 6.59
C ASP A 292 -24.86 -7.68 5.28
N CYS A 293 -24.31 -8.89 5.19
CA CYS A 293 -23.57 -9.33 4.01
C CYS A 293 -24.44 -9.35 2.75
N ALA A 294 -25.71 -9.75 2.86
CA ALA A 294 -26.63 -9.79 1.73
C ALA A 294 -26.92 -8.38 1.16
N GLY A 295 -27.17 -7.40 2.02
CA GLY A 295 -27.34 -6.00 1.61
C GLY A 295 -26.07 -5.41 1.02
N ASN A 296 -24.92 -5.76 1.58
CA ASN A 296 -23.62 -5.22 1.16
C ASN A 296 -23.05 -5.91 -0.10
N LEU A 297 -23.46 -7.15 -0.43
CA LEU A 297 -23.11 -7.77 -1.70
C LEU A 297 -23.48 -6.87 -2.89
N GLN A 298 -24.61 -6.17 -2.82
CA GLN A 298 -25.04 -5.27 -3.88
C GLN A 298 -24.01 -4.17 -4.16
N TRP A 299 -23.30 -3.69 -3.13
CA TRP A 299 -22.26 -2.67 -3.28
C TRP A 299 -20.99 -3.22 -3.92
N LEU A 300 -20.61 -4.48 -3.63
CA LEU A 300 -19.51 -5.15 -4.31
C LEU A 300 -19.81 -5.28 -5.81
N ILE A 301 -21.01 -5.71 -6.16
CA ILE A 301 -21.46 -5.83 -7.55
C ILE A 301 -21.55 -4.46 -8.23
N ALA A 302 -22.12 -3.46 -7.56
CA ALA A 302 -22.15 -2.09 -8.09
C ALA A 302 -20.75 -1.58 -8.39
N SER A 303 -19.80 -1.82 -7.49
CA SER A 303 -18.40 -1.44 -7.69
C SER A 303 -17.74 -2.12 -8.89
N ALA A 304 -18.17 -3.34 -9.24
CA ALA A 304 -17.65 -4.10 -10.38
C ALA A 304 -18.51 -3.98 -11.66
N SER A 305 -19.59 -3.20 -11.64
CA SER A 305 -20.50 -3.02 -12.77
C SER A 305 -19.92 -2.06 -13.82
N PHE A 306 -19.04 -2.60 -14.68
CA PHE A 306 -18.34 -1.84 -15.73
C PHE A 306 -19.32 -1.44 -16.87
N TYR A 307 -20.00 -0.32 -16.68
CA TYR A 307 -20.96 0.21 -17.67
C TYR A 307 -20.22 0.77 -18.90
N PRO A 308 -20.75 0.62 -20.15
CA PRO A 308 -22.02 -0.02 -20.51
C PRO A 308 -21.91 -1.54 -20.79
N ALA A 309 -20.73 -2.15 -20.63
CA ALA A 309 -20.56 -3.59 -20.86
C ALA A 309 -21.39 -4.43 -19.87
N MET A 310 -21.53 -3.95 -18.66
CA MET A 310 -22.43 -4.51 -17.63
C MET A 310 -23.53 -3.49 -17.28
N LYS A 311 -24.66 -3.98 -16.79
CA LYS A 311 -25.76 -3.11 -16.33
C LYS A 311 -25.35 -2.33 -15.09
N ALA A 312 -25.86 -1.09 -15.01
CA ALA A 312 -25.80 -0.35 -13.74
C ALA A 312 -26.61 -1.08 -12.67
N LYS A 313 -26.08 -1.17 -11.45
CA LYS A 313 -26.77 -1.79 -10.31
C LYS A 313 -27.73 -0.78 -9.68
N GLU A 314 -29.00 -1.16 -9.56
CA GLU A 314 -29.98 -0.37 -8.83
C GLU A 314 -29.95 -0.75 -7.33
N ILE A 315 -29.76 0.24 -6.46
CA ILE A 315 -29.77 0.08 -5.01
C ILE A 315 -30.62 1.22 -4.42
N ALA A 316 -31.68 0.86 -3.74
CA ALA A 316 -32.61 1.82 -3.09
C ALA A 316 -33.10 2.93 -4.05
N GLY A 317 -33.42 2.59 -5.31
CA GLY A 317 -33.94 3.51 -6.32
C GLY A 317 -32.89 4.42 -6.98
N ASN A 318 -31.60 4.21 -6.69
CA ASN A 318 -30.48 4.91 -7.33
C ASN A 318 -29.64 3.92 -8.13
N TYR A 319 -28.96 4.43 -9.17
CA TYR A 319 -28.13 3.61 -10.04
C TYR A 319 -26.66 3.83 -9.77
N TYR A 320 -25.90 2.75 -9.69
CA TYR A 320 -24.48 2.76 -9.43
C TYR A 320 -23.72 1.93 -10.46
N ILE A 321 -22.52 2.39 -10.80
CA ILE A 321 -21.61 1.73 -11.73
C ILE A 321 -20.22 1.59 -11.10
N ASP A 322 -19.30 0.98 -11.83
CA ASP A 322 -17.93 0.68 -11.40
C ASP A 322 -17.24 1.88 -10.73
N GLY A 323 -16.58 1.60 -9.62
CA GLY A 323 -15.86 2.60 -8.84
C GLY A 323 -14.70 3.24 -9.60
N GLY A 324 -14.12 2.53 -10.56
CA GLY A 324 -13.01 3.00 -11.38
C GLY A 324 -13.32 4.24 -12.22
N TYR A 325 -14.60 4.57 -12.44
CA TYR A 325 -14.96 5.83 -13.12
C TYR A 325 -14.59 7.07 -12.30
N ARG A 326 -14.50 6.97 -10.98
CA ARG A 326 -14.21 8.12 -10.10
C ARG A 326 -13.01 7.91 -9.19
N ASN A 327 -12.71 6.69 -8.80
CA ASN A 327 -11.60 6.37 -7.92
C ASN A 327 -11.16 4.91 -8.09
N ASN A 328 -10.32 4.67 -9.08
CA ASN A 328 -9.86 3.31 -9.39
C ASN A 328 -8.82 2.76 -8.41
N LEU A 329 -8.16 3.62 -7.65
CA LEU A 329 -7.14 3.26 -6.65
C LEU A 329 -7.39 4.09 -5.39
N PRO A 330 -8.26 3.62 -4.46
CA PRO A 330 -8.83 4.44 -3.39
C PRO A 330 -7.88 4.65 -2.20
N VAL A 331 -6.73 5.28 -2.45
CA VAL A 331 -5.72 5.66 -1.44
C VAL A 331 -6.29 6.69 -0.46
N ASP A 332 -7.03 7.68 -0.94
CA ASP A 332 -7.65 8.72 -0.12
C ASP A 332 -8.64 8.14 0.89
N VAL A 333 -9.36 7.09 0.50
CA VAL A 333 -10.32 6.40 1.36
C VAL A 333 -9.60 5.67 2.50
N ALA A 334 -8.48 5.00 2.21
CA ALA A 334 -7.67 4.35 3.23
C ALA A 334 -7.03 5.37 4.19
N LEU A 335 -6.50 6.48 3.67
CA LEU A 335 -5.91 7.54 4.48
C LEU A 335 -6.93 8.18 5.43
N ALA A 336 -8.19 8.30 5.02
CA ALA A 336 -9.27 8.81 5.86
C ALA A 336 -9.57 7.89 7.07
N GLN A 337 -9.05 6.65 7.08
CA GLN A 337 -9.16 5.71 8.19
C GLN A 337 -7.93 5.74 9.11
N GLU A 338 -7.13 6.80 9.07
CA GLU A 338 -5.97 7.02 9.95
C GLU A 338 -4.97 5.85 9.98
N VAL A 339 -4.70 5.27 8.80
CA VAL A 339 -3.72 4.20 8.65
C VAL A 339 -2.30 4.73 8.88
N SER A 340 -1.44 3.92 9.49
CA SER A 340 -0.03 4.24 9.70
C SER A 340 0.87 3.73 8.59
N GLU A 341 0.43 2.72 7.85
CA GLU A 341 1.08 2.21 6.63
C GLU A 341 0.05 1.81 5.59
N LEU A 342 0.43 1.98 4.32
CA LEU A 342 -0.34 1.63 3.14
C LEU A 342 0.39 0.56 2.33
N ILE A 343 -0.31 -0.51 2.02
CA ILE A 343 0.07 -1.46 0.97
C ILE A 343 -0.84 -1.15 -0.23
N VAL A 344 -0.24 -0.74 -1.33
CA VAL A 344 -0.99 -0.29 -2.52
C VAL A 344 -0.76 -1.28 -3.65
N VAL A 345 -1.82 -1.97 -4.07
CA VAL A 345 -1.76 -2.97 -5.16
C VAL A 345 -2.47 -2.40 -6.38
N ASP A 346 -1.69 -1.79 -7.27
CA ASP A 346 -2.18 -1.30 -8.55
C ASP A 346 -2.00 -2.36 -9.63
N VAL A 347 -3.12 -2.80 -10.20
CA VAL A 347 -3.12 -3.76 -11.31
C VAL A 347 -3.21 -3.06 -12.67
N ASN A 348 -2.96 -1.75 -12.69
CA ASN A 348 -2.97 -0.91 -13.91
C ASN A 348 -4.25 -1.09 -14.75
N GLY A 349 -5.39 -1.19 -14.06
CA GLY A 349 -6.69 -1.26 -14.72
C GLY A 349 -7.12 0.10 -15.28
N PRO A 350 -8.03 0.11 -16.28
CA PRO A 350 -8.57 1.35 -16.77
C PRO A 350 -9.44 2.02 -15.70
N GLY A 351 -9.27 3.32 -15.53
CA GLY A 351 -10.07 4.11 -14.59
C GLY A 351 -9.39 5.41 -14.19
N PHE A 352 -10.12 6.21 -13.44
CA PHE A 352 -9.61 7.46 -12.92
C PHE A 352 -8.91 7.23 -11.57
N ILE A 353 -7.65 7.62 -11.47
CA ILE A 353 -6.88 7.58 -10.24
C ILE A 353 -6.78 8.99 -9.67
N LYS A 354 -7.28 9.19 -8.47
CA LYS A 354 -7.12 10.44 -7.75
C LYS A 354 -5.67 10.62 -7.33
N ARG A 355 -5.12 11.81 -7.60
CA ARG A 355 -3.81 12.19 -7.07
C ARG A 355 -3.98 12.63 -5.62
N THR A 356 -3.76 11.71 -4.70
CA THR A 356 -3.88 11.96 -3.26
C THR A 356 -2.49 12.11 -2.66
N PRO A 357 -2.16 13.27 -2.05
CA PRO A 357 -0.92 13.41 -1.30
C PRO A 357 -0.93 12.45 -0.12
N ILE A 358 0.07 11.58 -0.04
CA ILE A 358 0.26 10.69 1.11
C ILE A 358 1.12 11.45 2.12
N PRO A 359 0.69 11.57 3.40
CA PRO A 359 1.50 12.18 4.44
C PRO A 359 2.84 11.44 4.58
N GLU A 360 3.92 12.18 4.79
CA GLU A 360 5.26 11.59 4.94
C GLU A 360 5.37 10.68 6.19
N THR A 361 4.43 10.79 7.13
CA THR A 361 4.31 9.93 8.31
C THR A 361 3.66 8.59 8.04
N VAL A 362 3.05 8.41 6.86
CA VAL A 362 2.43 7.16 6.43
C VAL A 362 3.41 6.37 5.57
N ALA A 363 3.85 5.25 6.06
CA ALA A 363 4.70 4.34 5.30
C ALA A 363 3.93 3.76 4.11
N THR A 364 4.52 3.74 2.92
CA THR A 364 3.85 3.24 1.72
C THR A 364 4.69 2.18 1.04
N VAL A 365 4.06 1.04 0.77
CA VAL A 365 4.65 -0.10 0.07
C VAL A 365 3.83 -0.35 -1.19
N PRO A 366 4.29 0.13 -2.36
CA PRO A 366 3.61 -0.13 -3.62
C PRO A 366 3.93 -1.53 -4.15
N PHE A 367 2.92 -2.17 -4.70
CA PHE A 367 3.02 -3.42 -5.47
C PHE A 367 2.56 -3.15 -6.89
N ASP A 368 3.52 -2.92 -7.77
CA ASP A 368 3.31 -2.80 -9.21
C ASP A 368 3.82 -4.07 -9.89
N SER A 369 3.04 -4.62 -10.81
CA SER A 369 3.51 -5.78 -11.56
C SER A 369 4.67 -5.39 -12.47
N PRO A 370 5.83 -6.08 -12.42
CA PRO A 370 6.97 -5.80 -13.30
C PRO A 370 6.72 -6.24 -14.76
N TRP A 371 5.62 -6.93 -15.04
CA TRP A 371 5.20 -7.38 -16.36
C TRP A 371 3.74 -7.07 -16.64
N THR A 372 3.34 -7.21 -17.90
CA THR A 372 1.94 -7.00 -18.28
C THR A 372 1.03 -8.09 -17.70
N LEU A 373 0.02 -7.68 -16.95
CA LEU A 373 -1.03 -8.56 -16.42
C LEU A 373 -2.06 -9.01 -17.48
N GLY A 374 -1.90 -8.58 -18.72
CA GLY A 374 -2.79 -8.95 -19.83
C GLY A 374 -4.07 -8.12 -19.93
N SER A 375 -5.08 -8.68 -20.59
CA SER A 375 -6.39 -8.03 -20.73
C SER A 375 -7.15 -7.98 -19.39
N PHE A 376 -7.81 -6.87 -19.12
CA PHE A 376 -8.68 -6.74 -17.94
C PHE A 376 -10.09 -7.32 -18.13
N LEU A 377 -10.48 -7.64 -19.39
CA LEU A 377 -11.81 -8.19 -19.72
C LEU A 377 -11.80 -9.69 -20.01
N VAL A 378 -10.62 -10.33 -20.11
CA VAL A 378 -10.51 -11.75 -20.48
C VAL A 378 -10.07 -12.53 -19.26
N PHE A 379 -11.02 -13.24 -18.65
CA PHE A 379 -10.77 -14.17 -17.56
C PHE A 379 -10.33 -15.49 -18.16
N ASP A 380 -9.05 -15.79 -18.08
CA ASP A 380 -8.40 -16.98 -18.61
C ASP A 380 -7.58 -17.66 -17.51
N ARG A 381 -7.76 -18.96 -17.34
CA ARG A 381 -7.15 -19.74 -16.24
C ARG A 381 -5.62 -19.70 -16.26
N GLU A 382 -5.02 -19.81 -17.45
CA GLU A 382 -3.58 -19.80 -17.57
C GLU A 382 -3.03 -18.40 -17.23
N ARG A 383 -3.71 -17.36 -17.71
CA ARG A 383 -3.34 -15.98 -17.38
C ARG A 383 -3.54 -15.66 -15.91
N SER A 384 -4.63 -16.11 -15.31
CA SER A 384 -4.85 -15.97 -13.85
C SER A 384 -3.74 -16.63 -13.05
N ARG A 385 -3.27 -17.82 -13.48
CA ARG A 385 -2.14 -18.52 -12.87
C ARG A 385 -0.84 -17.71 -12.95
N ILE A 386 -0.56 -17.12 -14.11
CA ILE A 386 0.64 -16.28 -14.30
C ILE A 386 0.54 -15.01 -13.45
N ASN A 387 -0.63 -14.38 -13.40
CA ASN A 387 -0.84 -13.16 -12.63
C ASN A 387 -0.77 -13.39 -11.11
N TYR A 388 -1.13 -14.61 -10.67
CA TYR A 388 -1.07 -14.99 -9.26
C TYR A 388 0.37 -15.24 -8.78
N GLN A 389 1.24 -15.82 -9.61
CA GLN A 389 2.66 -16.11 -9.30
C GLN A 389 3.51 -14.84 -9.24
#